data_1ed182ffe39479ba882ddffc3a79eecb
#
_entry.id   1ed182ffe39479ba882ddffc3a79eecb
#
_cell.length_a   1.000
_cell.length_b   1.000
_cell.length_c   1.000
_cell.angle_alpha   90.00
_cell.angle_beta   90.00
_cell.angle_gamma   90.00
#
_symmetry.space_group_name_H-M   'P 1'
#
loop_
_entity.id
_entity.type
_entity.pdbx_description
1 polymer ?
#
loop_
_entity_poly.entity_id
_entity_poly.type
_entity_poly.pdbx_seq_one_letter_code
_entity_poly.pdbx_strand_id
1 'polypeptide(L)'
;AIAGFVFSGVGIAVLTLIIGTLNPKGYIYEISKKISPWFATLYLAVLYLSIGPFFAIPRTATTAYEVGISPLLSEANKGLGLIIFTVLYFAAAYLISLNPSKILDRIGRILTPVFALLIVILVVLGAFKYGGTSPQAASDAYQASAFGTGFLEGYNTLDALASVAFSVIAVQTLKQLGFSSKKEYISTIWVVGIVVALAFSALYIGLGFLGNHFPVPAEAMKGGTPGVYILSQATQEIFGSTAQLFLAVMVTVTCFTTTVGLIVSTAEFFNGRFPQISYKVYATAFTLIGFAIANLGLDAIIKYSVPVL
;
A
#
# COMPACT_ATOMS: atom_id res chain seq x y z
N ALA A 1 6.64 18.82 7.59
CA ALA A 1 5.95 17.53 7.61
C ALA A 1 5.74 16.99 6.19
N ILE A 2 4.90 17.62 5.36
CA ILE A 2 4.53 17.10 4.03
C ILE A 2 5.74 16.90 3.10
N ALA A 3 6.76 17.77 3.16
CA ALA A 3 7.97 17.62 2.37
C ALA A 3 8.75 16.35 2.75
N GLY A 4 8.87 16.03 4.04
CA GLY A 4 9.49 14.80 4.51
C GLY A 4 8.71 13.57 4.06
N PHE A 5 7.39 13.62 4.18
CA PHE A 5 6.49 12.55 3.74
C PHE A 5 6.61 12.26 2.22
N VAL A 6 6.51 13.29 1.40
CA VAL A 6 6.62 13.15 -0.07
C VAL A 6 8.03 12.68 -0.47
N PHE A 7 9.06 13.17 0.21
CA PHE A 7 10.44 12.75 -0.08
C PHE A 7 10.65 11.24 0.15
N SER A 8 10.18 10.70 1.28
CA SER A 8 10.33 9.26 1.57
C SER A 8 9.29 8.38 0.88
N GLY A 9 8.01 8.72 1.00
CA GLY A 9 6.92 7.90 0.45
C GLY A 9 6.86 7.90 -1.08
N VAL A 10 7.18 9.03 -1.73
CA VAL A 10 7.14 9.13 -3.18
C VAL A 10 8.54 9.15 -3.79
N GLY A 11 9.41 10.04 -3.31
CA GLY A 11 10.73 10.24 -3.91
C GLY A 11 11.58 8.96 -3.88
N ILE A 12 11.74 8.35 -2.72
CA ILE A 12 12.50 7.10 -2.57
C ILE A 12 11.81 5.97 -3.34
N ALA A 13 10.49 5.85 -3.28
CA ALA A 13 9.74 4.80 -3.98
C ALA A 13 9.95 4.87 -5.50
N VAL A 14 9.83 6.06 -6.09
CA VAL A 14 10.04 6.25 -7.54
C VAL A 14 11.49 6.02 -7.92
N LEU A 15 12.45 6.52 -7.15
CA LEU A 15 13.88 6.25 -7.39
C LEU A 15 14.20 4.76 -7.33
N THR A 16 13.65 4.05 -6.36
CA THR A 16 13.85 2.61 -6.21
C THR A 16 13.23 1.84 -7.38
N LEU A 17 12.04 2.23 -7.83
CA LEU A 17 11.41 1.67 -9.02
C LEU A 17 12.29 1.88 -10.27
N ILE A 18 12.78 3.11 -10.50
CA ILE A 18 13.66 3.44 -11.62
C ILE A 18 14.93 2.59 -11.56
N ILE A 19 15.62 2.52 -10.41
CA ILE A 19 16.82 1.73 -10.23
C ILE A 19 16.56 0.25 -10.51
N GLY A 20 15.47 -0.29 -10.00
CA GLY A 20 15.06 -1.68 -10.24
C GLY A 20 14.82 -2.00 -11.71
N THR A 21 14.24 -1.04 -12.44
CA THR A 21 13.93 -1.19 -13.87
C THR A 21 15.12 -0.95 -14.80
N LEU A 22 16.19 -0.29 -14.35
CA LEU A 22 17.43 -0.15 -15.13
C LEU A 22 18.13 -1.49 -15.39
N ASN A 23 17.84 -2.50 -14.59
CA ASN A 23 18.31 -3.86 -14.86
C ASN A 23 17.35 -4.54 -15.86
N PRO A 24 17.82 -5.09 -17.00
CA PRO A 24 16.99 -5.77 -18.00
C PRO A 24 16.14 -6.94 -17.46
N LYS A 25 16.53 -7.50 -16.32
CA LYS A 25 15.79 -8.58 -15.63
C LYS A 25 14.82 -8.04 -14.59
N GLY A 26 14.88 -6.75 -14.25
CA GLY A 26 14.05 -6.13 -13.19
C GLY A 26 14.39 -6.61 -11.78
N TYR A 27 15.53 -7.26 -11.59
CA TYR A 27 15.90 -7.80 -10.27
C TYR A 27 16.93 -6.91 -9.57
N ILE A 28 16.54 -6.29 -8.47
CA ILE A 28 17.46 -5.64 -7.53
C ILE A 28 18.49 -6.66 -6.99
N TYR A 29 18.15 -7.94 -7.00
CA TYR A 29 19.08 -9.01 -6.67
C TYR A 29 20.39 -8.91 -7.46
N GLU A 30 20.37 -8.70 -8.76
CA GLU A 30 21.57 -8.60 -9.60
C GLU A 30 22.44 -7.39 -9.25
N ILE A 31 21.82 -6.32 -8.72
CA ILE A 31 22.55 -5.15 -8.23
C ILE A 31 23.19 -5.46 -6.87
N SER A 32 22.40 -5.98 -5.94
CA SER A 32 22.86 -6.32 -4.59
C SER A 32 23.89 -7.45 -4.57
N LYS A 33 23.81 -8.37 -5.52
CA LYS A 33 24.78 -9.47 -5.72
C LYS A 33 26.20 -8.97 -6.03
N LYS A 34 26.33 -7.77 -6.58
CA LYS A 34 27.67 -7.17 -6.81
C LYS A 34 28.41 -6.92 -5.49
N ILE A 35 27.71 -6.75 -4.39
CA ILE A 35 28.28 -6.66 -3.04
C ILE A 35 28.63 -8.07 -2.56
N SER A 36 27.62 -8.93 -2.46
CA SER A 36 27.75 -10.33 -2.08
C SER A 36 26.44 -11.09 -2.40
N PRO A 37 26.53 -12.35 -2.90
CA PRO A 37 25.33 -13.18 -3.10
C PRO A 37 24.55 -13.45 -1.82
N TRP A 38 25.24 -13.59 -0.69
CA TRP A 38 24.61 -13.79 0.61
C TRP A 38 23.88 -12.53 1.08
N PHE A 39 24.52 -11.37 0.98
CA PHE A 39 23.89 -10.07 1.29
C PHE A 39 22.63 -9.85 0.45
N ALA A 40 22.71 -10.08 -0.86
CA ALA A 40 21.55 -9.91 -1.75
C ALA A 40 20.38 -10.82 -1.36
N THR A 41 20.66 -12.07 -0.99
CA THR A 41 19.63 -13.02 -0.57
C THR A 41 18.99 -12.60 0.74
N LEU A 42 19.81 -12.26 1.75
CA LEU A 42 19.31 -11.85 3.06
C LEU A 42 18.50 -10.54 2.98
N TYR A 43 19.06 -9.53 2.32
CA TYR A 43 18.41 -8.23 2.15
C TYR A 43 17.04 -8.37 1.48
N LEU A 44 16.97 -9.08 0.35
CA LEU A 44 15.69 -9.27 -0.34
C LEU A 44 14.74 -10.21 0.41
N ALA A 45 15.24 -11.21 1.11
CA ALA A 45 14.40 -12.06 1.95
C ALA A 45 13.71 -11.22 3.06
N VAL A 46 14.46 -10.39 3.77
CA VAL A 46 13.91 -9.47 4.77
C VAL A 46 12.91 -8.52 4.15
N LEU A 47 13.25 -7.91 2.99
CA LEU A 47 12.37 -7.00 2.29
C LEU A 47 11.06 -7.68 1.88
N TYR A 48 11.12 -8.83 1.21
CA TYR A 48 9.93 -9.56 0.77
C TYR A 48 9.08 -10.09 1.94
N LEU A 49 9.69 -10.47 3.05
CA LEU A 49 8.95 -10.85 4.25
C LEU A 49 8.26 -9.65 4.91
N SER A 50 8.89 -8.48 4.87
CA SER A 50 8.31 -7.24 5.41
C SER A 50 7.10 -6.78 4.60
N ILE A 51 7.23 -6.65 3.27
CA ILE A 51 6.09 -6.27 2.42
C ILE A 51 5.09 -7.42 2.21
N GLY A 52 5.50 -8.64 2.44
CA GLY A 52 4.67 -9.84 2.36
C GLY A 52 3.93 -10.11 3.67
N PRO A 53 4.17 -11.30 4.25
CA PRO A 53 3.35 -11.83 5.32
C PRO A 53 3.37 -11.05 6.63
N PHE A 54 4.43 -10.27 6.92
CA PHE A 54 4.57 -9.66 8.23
C PHE A 54 3.86 -8.31 8.36
N PHE A 55 3.89 -7.46 7.33
CA PHE A 55 3.31 -6.11 7.48
C PHE A 55 2.32 -5.74 6.39
N ALA A 56 2.68 -5.72 5.10
CA ALA A 56 1.79 -5.16 4.09
C ALA A 56 0.56 -6.05 3.79
N ILE A 57 0.71 -7.36 3.68
CA ILE A 57 -0.41 -8.28 3.46
C ILE A 57 -1.45 -8.19 4.58
N PRO A 58 -1.10 -8.32 5.88
CA PRO A 58 -2.08 -8.19 6.94
C PRO A 58 -2.66 -6.77 7.05
N ARG A 59 -1.84 -5.74 6.79
CA ARG A 59 -2.28 -4.34 6.81
C ARG A 59 -3.32 -4.03 5.73
N THR A 60 -3.16 -4.54 4.50
CA THR A 60 -4.17 -4.35 3.45
C THR A 60 -5.50 -5.00 3.81
N ALA A 61 -5.50 -6.21 4.39
CA ALA A 61 -6.71 -6.89 4.83
C ALA A 61 -7.42 -6.11 5.95
N THR A 62 -6.68 -5.68 6.96
CA THR A 62 -7.26 -4.90 8.07
C THR A 62 -7.73 -3.52 7.64
N THR A 63 -7.02 -2.84 6.74
CA THR A 63 -7.48 -1.57 6.15
C THR A 63 -8.78 -1.75 5.37
N ALA A 64 -8.89 -2.81 4.57
CA ALA A 64 -10.13 -3.14 3.86
C ALA A 64 -11.29 -3.39 4.83
N TYR A 65 -11.03 -4.07 5.95
CA TYR A 65 -12.02 -4.30 6.99
C TYR A 65 -12.43 -2.98 7.67
N GLU A 66 -11.48 -2.18 8.12
CA GLU A 66 -11.74 -0.95 8.87
C GLU A 66 -12.47 0.12 8.04
N VAL A 67 -12.15 0.25 6.75
CA VAL A 67 -12.83 1.19 5.86
C VAL A 67 -14.16 0.64 5.36
N GLY A 68 -14.20 -0.68 5.06
CA GLY A 68 -15.30 -1.28 4.33
C GLY A 68 -16.40 -1.87 5.21
N ILE A 69 -16.06 -2.56 6.27
CA ILE A 69 -16.98 -3.40 7.05
C ILE A 69 -17.19 -2.87 8.48
N SER A 70 -16.12 -2.49 9.15
CA SER A 70 -16.14 -2.04 10.54
C SER A 70 -17.18 -0.93 10.81
N PRO A 71 -17.35 0.10 9.93
CA PRO A 71 -18.35 1.15 10.15
C PRO A 71 -19.81 0.67 10.08
N LEU A 72 -20.06 -0.49 9.51
CA LEU A 72 -21.38 -1.08 9.37
C LEU A 72 -21.77 -1.96 10.57
N LEU A 73 -20.84 -2.21 11.47
CA LEU A 73 -21.00 -3.12 12.61
C LEU A 73 -21.12 -2.36 13.93
N SER A 74 -21.86 -2.93 14.88
CA SER A 74 -21.83 -2.47 16.27
C SER A 74 -20.48 -2.80 16.92
N GLU A 75 -20.06 -2.02 17.91
CA GLU A 75 -18.77 -2.22 18.62
C GLU A 75 -18.60 -3.66 19.16
N ALA A 76 -19.69 -4.25 19.69
CA ALA A 76 -19.68 -5.63 20.20
C ALA A 76 -19.36 -6.68 19.13
N ASN A 77 -19.65 -6.40 17.85
CA ASN A 77 -19.51 -7.35 16.75
C ASN A 77 -18.25 -7.12 15.90
N LYS A 78 -17.51 -6.04 16.12
CA LYS A 78 -16.31 -5.72 15.33
C LYS A 78 -15.25 -6.82 15.38
N GLY A 79 -14.96 -7.37 16.55
CA GLY A 79 -13.96 -8.45 16.69
C GLY A 79 -14.34 -9.72 15.92
N LEU A 80 -15.59 -10.16 16.05
CA LEU A 80 -16.09 -11.32 15.30
C LEU A 80 -16.15 -11.02 13.79
N GLY A 81 -16.56 -9.80 13.43
CA GLY A 81 -16.59 -9.32 12.04
C GLY A 81 -15.21 -9.36 11.38
N LEU A 82 -14.15 -8.95 12.11
CA LEU A 82 -12.78 -9.01 11.62
C LEU A 82 -12.38 -10.47 11.31
N ILE A 83 -12.65 -11.40 12.20
CA ILE A 83 -12.31 -12.82 12.01
C ILE A 83 -13.03 -13.38 10.78
N ILE A 84 -14.35 -13.16 10.67
CA ILE A 84 -15.14 -13.67 9.53
C ILE A 84 -14.63 -13.04 8.22
N PHE A 85 -14.43 -11.72 8.21
CA PHE A 85 -13.92 -11.01 7.03
C PHE A 85 -12.56 -11.53 6.61
N THR A 86 -11.60 -11.65 7.54
CA THR A 86 -10.24 -12.09 7.23
C THR A 86 -10.20 -13.54 6.74
N VAL A 87 -11.02 -14.45 7.29
CA VAL A 87 -11.15 -15.83 6.79
C VAL A 87 -11.58 -15.82 5.32
N LEU A 88 -12.66 -15.11 4.98
CA LEU A 88 -13.15 -15.05 3.61
C LEU A 88 -12.16 -14.37 2.66
N TYR A 89 -11.59 -13.25 3.10
CA TYR A 89 -10.63 -12.46 2.35
C TYR A 89 -9.36 -13.26 2.02
N PHE A 90 -8.74 -13.89 3.02
CA PHE A 90 -7.52 -14.67 2.81
C PHE A 90 -7.77 -15.99 2.09
N ALA A 91 -8.92 -16.64 2.29
CA ALA A 91 -9.30 -17.81 1.50
C ALA A 91 -9.42 -17.47 0.01
N ALA A 92 -10.12 -16.38 -0.32
CA ALA A 92 -10.23 -15.89 -1.70
C ALA A 92 -8.87 -15.46 -2.27
N ALA A 93 -8.06 -14.72 -1.50
CA ALA A 93 -6.73 -14.28 -1.91
C ALA A 93 -5.80 -15.47 -2.20
N TYR A 94 -5.82 -16.49 -1.35
CA TYR A 94 -5.07 -17.72 -1.56
C TYR A 94 -5.46 -18.45 -2.85
N LEU A 95 -6.76 -18.70 -3.04
CA LEU A 95 -7.26 -19.41 -4.22
C LEU A 95 -6.85 -18.70 -5.53
N ILE A 96 -6.93 -17.38 -5.55
CA ILE A 96 -6.52 -16.59 -6.72
C ILE A 96 -5.00 -16.58 -6.88
N SER A 97 -4.24 -16.52 -5.79
CA SER A 97 -2.77 -16.53 -5.83
C SER A 97 -2.20 -17.85 -6.36
N LEU A 98 -2.93 -18.96 -6.25
CA LEU A 98 -2.51 -20.24 -6.83
C LEU A 98 -2.54 -20.26 -8.36
N ASN A 99 -3.42 -19.46 -8.97
CA ASN A 99 -3.56 -19.31 -10.41
C ASN A 99 -3.87 -17.83 -10.72
N PRO A 100 -2.87 -16.95 -10.67
CA PRO A 100 -3.08 -15.52 -10.90
C PRO A 100 -3.62 -15.32 -12.32
N SER A 101 -4.90 -14.96 -12.41
CA SER A 101 -5.61 -14.85 -13.68
C SER A 101 -5.49 -13.44 -14.25
N LYS A 102 -5.62 -13.32 -15.58
CA LYS A 102 -5.76 -12.02 -16.27
C LYS A 102 -6.96 -11.16 -15.78
N ILE A 103 -7.84 -11.75 -14.98
CA ILE A 103 -9.01 -11.07 -14.39
C ILE A 103 -8.55 -10.01 -13.39
N LEU A 104 -7.56 -10.32 -12.53
CA LEU A 104 -7.01 -9.36 -11.58
C LEU A 104 -6.42 -8.13 -12.28
N ASP A 105 -5.65 -8.36 -13.36
CA ASP A 105 -5.10 -7.26 -14.16
C ASP A 105 -6.19 -6.39 -14.78
N ARG A 106 -7.28 -6.98 -15.24
CA ARG A 106 -8.40 -6.24 -15.83
C ARG A 106 -9.16 -5.44 -14.78
N ILE A 107 -9.42 -6.04 -13.61
CA ILE A 107 -10.09 -5.35 -12.50
C ILE A 107 -9.23 -4.17 -12.05
N GLY A 108 -7.94 -4.37 -11.82
CA GLY A 108 -7.03 -3.31 -11.43
C GLY A 108 -6.95 -2.16 -12.45
N ARG A 109 -6.90 -2.47 -13.75
CA ARG A 109 -6.85 -1.45 -14.83
C ARG A 109 -8.06 -0.52 -14.86
N ILE A 110 -9.24 -1.01 -14.48
CA ILE A 110 -10.47 -0.20 -14.45
C ILE A 110 -10.62 0.46 -13.08
N LEU A 111 -10.42 -0.31 -12.02
CA LEU A 111 -10.71 0.12 -10.65
C LEU A 111 -9.72 1.17 -10.16
N THR A 112 -8.43 1.03 -10.50
CA THR A 112 -7.40 1.98 -10.05
C THR A 112 -7.67 3.41 -10.52
N PRO A 113 -7.93 3.71 -11.83
CA PRO A 113 -8.23 5.06 -12.25
C PRO A 113 -9.55 5.59 -11.67
N VAL A 114 -10.57 4.74 -11.50
CA VAL A 114 -11.85 5.14 -10.88
C VAL A 114 -11.64 5.50 -9.42
N PHE A 115 -10.87 4.70 -8.68
CA PHE A 115 -10.55 4.98 -7.28
C PHE A 115 -9.68 6.24 -7.14
N ALA A 116 -8.66 6.40 -7.98
CA ALA A 116 -7.83 7.61 -7.99
C ALA A 116 -8.66 8.86 -8.26
N LEU A 117 -9.59 8.80 -9.23
CA LEU A 117 -10.50 9.89 -9.53
C LEU A 117 -11.42 10.21 -8.33
N LEU A 118 -11.97 9.19 -7.67
CA LEU A 118 -12.79 9.38 -6.46
C LEU A 118 -12.01 10.13 -5.38
N ILE A 119 -10.77 9.72 -5.11
CA ILE A 119 -9.93 10.37 -4.09
C ILE A 119 -9.58 11.82 -4.51
N VAL A 120 -9.27 12.06 -5.78
CA VAL A 120 -9.02 13.43 -6.27
C VAL A 120 -10.26 14.31 -6.07
N ILE A 121 -11.45 13.83 -6.43
CA ILE A 121 -12.69 14.59 -6.24
C ILE A 121 -12.96 14.81 -4.74
N LEU A 122 -12.76 13.79 -3.90
CA LEU A 122 -12.89 13.91 -2.45
C LEU A 122 -11.97 14.98 -1.87
N VAL A 123 -10.69 14.98 -2.29
CA VAL A 123 -9.70 15.97 -1.84
C VAL A 123 -10.09 17.38 -2.29
N VAL A 124 -10.48 17.55 -3.54
CA VAL A 124 -10.86 18.86 -4.09
C VAL A 124 -12.11 19.41 -3.37
N LEU A 125 -13.18 18.61 -3.27
CA LEU A 125 -14.39 19.04 -2.57
C LEU A 125 -14.16 19.21 -1.07
N GLY A 126 -13.33 18.36 -0.46
CA GLY A 126 -12.91 18.51 0.93
C GLY A 126 -12.11 19.80 1.17
N ALA A 127 -11.24 20.18 0.24
CA ALA A 127 -10.51 21.45 0.31
C ALA A 127 -11.46 22.66 0.26
N PHE A 128 -12.50 22.63 -0.56
CA PHE A 128 -13.53 23.67 -0.57
C PHE A 128 -14.37 23.68 0.71
N LYS A 129 -14.76 22.52 1.21
CA LYS A 129 -15.63 22.41 2.38
C LYS A 129 -14.92 22.74 3.69
N TYR A 130 -13.69 22.23 3.87
CA TYR A 130 -12.93 22.32 5.12
C TYR A 130 -11.77 23.32 5.08
N GLY A 131 -11.47 23.92 3.92
CA GLY A 131 -10.33 24.85 3.78
C GLY A 131 -10.43 26.13 4.63
N GLY A 132 -11.64 26.47 5.10
CA GLY A 132 -11.86 27.57 6.05
C GLY A 132 -11.79 27.18 7.52
N THR A 133 -11.64 25.88 7.83
CA THR A 133 -11.48 25.41 9.23
C THR A 133 -10.05 25.61 9.72
N SER A 134 -9.88 25.80 11.03
CA SER A 134 -8.56 25.88 11.63
C SER A 134 -7.82 24.55 11.47
N PRO A 135 -6.52 24.57 11.08
CA PRO A 135 -5.73 23.36 11.01
C PRO A 135 -5.64 22.67 12.37
N GLN A 136 -5.54 21.34 12.37
CA GLN A 136 -5.30 20.56 13.58
C GLN A 136 -3.98 20.96 14.22
N ALA A 137 -3.95 20.99 15.56
CA ALA A 137 -2.73 21.25 16.30
C ALA A 137 -1.68 20.15 16.01
N ALA A 138 -0.44 20.57 15.78
CA ALA A 138 0.65 19.62 15.57
C ALA A 138 0.89 18.80 16.84
N SER A 139 0.99 17.47 16.72
CA SER A 139 1.38 16.60 17.82
C SER A 139 2.84 16.87 18.25
N ASP A 140 3.21 16.44 19.45
CA ASP A 140 4.55 16.65 20.02
C ASP A 140 5.67 16.16 19.07
N ALA A 141 5.47 15.04 18.39
CA ALA A 141 6.41 14.50 17.42
C ALA A 141 6.63 15.46 16.23
N TYR A 142 5.55 16.06 15.71
CA TYR A 142 5.64 17.04 14.62
C TYR A 142 6.19 18.39 15.10
N GLN A 143 5.96 18.76 16.33
CA GLN A 143 6.56 19.98 16.92
C GLN A 143 8.07 19.80 17.10
N ALA A 144 8.52 18.61 17.56
CA ALA A 144 9.94 18.31 17.75
C ALA A 144 10.71 18.24 16.42
N SER A 145 10.15 17.58 15.41
CA SER A 145 10.79 17.42 14.09
C SER A 145 9.77 17.22 12.99
N ALA A 146 9.26 18.31 12.44
CA ALA A 146 8.22 18.24 11.38
C ALA A 146 8.68 17.47 10.11
N PHE A 147 9.94 17.65 9.69
CA PHE A 147 10.49 16.93 8.54
C PHE A 147 10.75 15.46 8.88
N GLY A 148 11.42 15.18 9.99
CA GLY A 148 11.77 13.82 10.41
C GLY A 148 10.54 12.95 10.64
N THR A 149 9.54 13.46 11.36
CA THR A 149 8.28 12.74 11.57
C THR A 149 7.56 12.52 10.24
N GLY A 150 7.47 13.53 9.38
CA GLY A 150 6.88 13.37 8.05
C GLY A 150 7.64 12.35 7.19
N PHE A 151 8.96 12.32 7.28
CA PHE A 151 9.80 11.33 6.58
C PHE A 151 9.49 9.89 7.05
N LEU A 152 9.40 9.68 8.35
CA LEU A 152 9.06 8.37 8.93
C LEU A 152 7.66 7.93 8.53
N GLU A 153 6.68 8.83 8.59
CA GLU A 153 5.31 8.52 8.17
C GLU A 153 5.22 8.19 6.67
N GLY A 154 5.96 8.91 5.82
CA GLY A 154 6.02 8.59 4.39
C GLY A 154 6.73 7.25 4.12
N TYR A 155 7.76 6.91 4.89
CA TYR A 155 8.42 5.60 4.78
C TYR A 155 7.50 4.46 5.24
N ASN A 156 6.67 4.70 6.26
CA ASN A 156 5.68 3.75 6.78
C ASN A 156 4.53 3.44 5.82
N THR A 157 4.40 4.15 4.67
CA THR A 157 3.48 3.75 3.60
C THR A 157 3.91 2.45 2.92
N LEU A 158 5.18 2.04 3.09
CA LEU A 158 5.80 0.87 2.47
C LEU A 158 5.99 0.97 0.95
N ASP A 159 5.70 2.12 0.33
CA ASP A 159 5.79 2.32 -1.12
C ASP A 159 7.22 2.10 -1.62
N ALA A 160 8.23 2.55 -0.86
CA ALA A 160 9.64 2.35 -1.18
C ALA A 160 10.02 0.87 -1.24
N LEU A 161 9.56 0.07 -0.28
CA LEU A 161 9.81 -1.37 -0.25
C LEU A 161 9.02 -2.11 -1.34
N ALA A 162 7.74 -1.74 -1.52
CA ALA A 162 6.87 -2.32 -2.54
C ALA A 162 7.41 -2.06 -3.95
N SER A 163 7.99 -0.88 -4.21
CA SER A 163 8.55 -0.53 -5.52
C SER A 163 9.72 -1.44 -5.94
N VAL A 164 10.48 -1.97 -4.97
CA VAL A 164 11.51 -3.01 -5.22
C VAL A 164 10.88 -4.26 -5.81
N ALA A 165 9.83 -4.77 -5.16
CA ALA A 165 9.16 -5.99 -5.61
C ALA A 165 8.45 -5.80 -6.95
N PHE A 166 7.77 -4.68 -7.13
CA PHE A 166 7.01 -4.39 -8.36
C PHE A 166 7.88 -3.91 -9.54
N SER A 167 9.17 -3.62 -9.33
CA SER A 167 10.09 -3.30 -10.43
C SER A 167 10.18 -4.41 -11.48
N VAL A 168 10.05 -5.67 -11.06
CA VAL A 168 10.02 -6.82 -11.97
C VAL A 168 8.81 -6.76 -12.90
N ILE A 169 7.64 -6.46 -12.34
CA ILE A 169 6.38 -6.33 -13.10
C ILE A 169 6.47 -5.17 -14.08
N ALA A 170 7.04 -4.04 -13.66
CA ALA A 170 7.24 -2.88 -14.52
C ALA A 170 8.11 -3.24 -15.75
N VAL A 171 9.22 -3.97 -15.55
CA VAL A 171 10.07 -4.44 -16.63
C VAL A 171 9.33 -5.39 -17.57
N GLN A 172 8.57 -6.33 -17.03
CA GLN A 172 7.78 -7.27 -17.84
C GLN A 172 6.75 -6.53 -18.70
N THR A 173 6.05 -5.56 -18.10
CA THR A 173 5.06 -4.74 -18.81
C THR A 173 5.70 -3.94 -19.96
N LEU A 174 6.84 -3.30 -19.72
CA LEU A 174 7.55 -2.55 -20.77
C LEU A 174 7.98 -3.46 -21.92
N LYS A 175 8.46 -4.66 -21.63
CA LYS A 175 8.80 -5.66 -22.66
C LYS A 175 7.56 -6.09 -23.47
N GLN A 176 6.43 -6.31 -22.81
CA GLN A 176 5.17 -6.65 -23.48
C GLN A 176 4.65 -5.53 -24.38
N LEU A 177 4.92 -4.27 -24.05
CA LEU A 177 4.60 -3.10 -24.83
C LEU A 177 5.57 -2.88 -26.03
N GLY A 178 6.57 -3.76 -26.20
CA GLY A 178 7.47 -3.74 -27.34
C GLY A 178 8.69 -2.82 -27.20
N PHE A 179 8.92 -2.25 -26.02
CA PHE A 179 10.15 -1.44 -25.78
C PHE A 179 11.38 -2.38 -25.79
N SER A 180 12.18 -2.31 -26.84
CA SER A 180 13.38 -3.16 -27.02
C SER A 180 14.69 -2.39 -26.98
N SER A 181 14.68 -1.13 -27.36
CA SER A 181 15.87 -0.26 -27.36
C SER A 181 16.15 0.23 -25.92
N LYS A 182 17.42 0.10 -25.49
CA LYS A 182 17.85 0.58 -24.17
C LYS A 182 17.58 2.08 -23.98
N LYS A 183 17.71 2.88 -25.01
CA LYS A 183 17.47 4.33 -24.95
C LYS A 183 16.00 4.67 -24.75
N GLU A 184 15.12 4.04 -25.52
CA GLU A 184 13.66 4.19 -25.39
C GLU A 184 13.18 3.72 -24.02
N TYR A 185 13.69 2.57 -23.58
CA TYR A 185 13.38 1.99 -22.27
C TYR A 185 13.73 2.96 -21.13
N ILE A 186 14.97 3.48 -21.11
CA ILE A 186 15.41 4.44 -20.07
C ILE A 186 14.59 5.72 -20.14
N SER A 187 14.37 6.28 -21.33
CA SER A 187 13.56 7.48 -21.49
C SER A 187 12.14 7.29 -20.98
N THR A 188 11.51 6.18 -21.32
CA THR A 188 10.14 5.86 -20.88
C THR A 188 10.06 5.71 -19.37
N ILE A 189 11.02 5.04 -18.73
CA ILE A 189 11.05 4.88 -17.27
C ILE A 189 11.15 6.22 -16.55
N TRP A 190 12.00 7.14 -17.04
CA TRP A 190 12.10 8.46 -16.45
C TRP A 190 10.82 9.27 -16.59
N VAL A 191 10.19 9.25 -17.76
CA VAL A 191 8.91 9.93 -17.98
C VAL A 191 7.82 9.36 -17.08
N VAL A 192 7.69 8.04 -17.05
CA VAL A 192 6.72 7.36 -16.17
C VAL A 192 6.99 7.66 -14.70
N GLY A 193 8.27 7.60 -14.28
CA GLY A 193 8.66 7.93 -12.91
C GLY A 193 8.29 9.36 -12.51
N ILE A 194 8.52 10.33 -13.38
CA ILE A 194 8.12 11.73 -13.11
C ILE A 194 6.60 11.87 -13.03
N VAL A 195 5.86 11.27 -13.95
CA VAL A 195 4.38 11.33 -13.93
C VAL A 195 3.83 10.69 -12.66
N VAL A 196 4.35 9.52 -12.27
CA VAL A 196 3.97 8.84 -11.03
C VAL A 196 4.33 9.69 -9.81
N ALA A 197 5.54 10.25 -9.77
CA ALA A 197 5.97 11.12 -8.67
C ALA A 197 5.03 12.33 -8.49
N LEU A 198 4.67 13.00 -9.59
CA LEU A 198 3.76 14.15 -9.55
C LEU A 198 2.35 13.74 -9.11
N ALA A 199 1.81 12.63 -9.65
CA ALA A 199 0.48 12.14 -9.32
C ALA A 199 0.38 11.73 -7.84
N PHE A 200 1.32 10.94 -7.34
CA PHE A 200 1.33 10.53 -5.93
C PHE A 200 1.59 11.71 -4.99
N SER A 201 2.49 12.62 -5.35
CA SER A 201 2.71 13.83 -4.54
C SER A 201 1.44 14.67 -4.43
N ALA A 202 0.74 14.88 -5.54
CA ALA A 202 -0.53 15.62 -5.53
C ALA A 202 -1.59 14.94 -4.65
N LEU A 203 -1.73 13.61 -4.74
CA LEU A 203 -2.66 12.83 -3.92
C LEU A 203 -2.30 12.92 -2.43
N TYR A 204 -1.04 12.70 -2.06
CA TYR A 204 -0.62 12.74 -0.66
C TYR A 204 -0.67 14.15 -0.06
N ILE A 205 -0.31 15.17 -0.82
CA ILE A 205 -0.46 16.58 -0.37
C ILE A 205 -1.94 16.89 -0.15
N GLY A 206 -2.81 16.47 -1.06
CA GLY A 206 -4.24 16.70 -0.96
C GLY A 206 -4.88 15.94 0.22
N LEU A 207 -4.54 14.68 0.41
CA LEU A 207 -4.99 13.90 1.57
C LEU A 207 -4.44 14.47 2.88
N GLY A 208 -3.19 14.92 2.90
CA GLY A 208 -2.59 15.59 4.04
C GLY A 208 -3.29 16.90 4.38
N PHE A 209 -3.69 17.68 3.38
CA PHE A 209 -4.49 18.88 3.56
C PHE A 209 -5.86 18.54 4.16
N LEU A 210 -6.57 17.58 3.57
CA LEU A 210 -7.86 17.10 4.06
C LEU A 210 -7.75 16.63 5.52
N GLY A 211 -6.74 15.79 5.82
CA GLY A 211 -6.50 15.28 7.17
C GLY A 211 -6.22 16.36 8.20
N ASN A 212 -5.52 17.43 7.80
CA ASN A 212 -5.18 18.55 8.69
C ASN A 212 -6.35 19.50 8.98
N HIS A 213 -7.34 19.57 8.12
CA HIS A 213 -8.48 20.48 8.24
C HIS A 213 -9.81 19.80 8.61
N PHE A 214 -9.86 18.47 8.52
CA PHE A 214 -11.05 17.71 8.90
C PHE A 214 -11.22 17.69 10.42
N PRO A 215 -12.41 18.03 10.96
CA PRO A 215 -12.67 18.02 12.40
C PRO A 215 -12.74 16.58 12.91
N VAL A 216 -11.71 16.14 13.65
CA VAL A 216 -11.66 14.79 14.23
C VAL A 216 -12.02 14.84 15.71
N PRO A 217 -13.04 14.11 16.18
CA PRO A 217 -13.36 14.00 17.60
C PRO A 217 -12.20 13.39 18.40
N ALA A 218 -12.03 13.85 19.65
CA ALA A 218 -10.95 13.36 20.50
C ALA A 218 -10.97 11.84 20.73
N GLU A 219 -12.13 11.22 20.68
CA GLU A 219 -12.31 9.76 20.79
C GLU A 219 -11.75 9.03 19.59
N ALA A 220 -11.99 9.53 18.37
CA ALA A 220 -11.45 8.96 17.14
C ALA A 220 -9.93 9.11 17.04
N MET A 221 -9.36 10.14 17.67
CA MET A 221 -7.90 10.31 17.80
C MET A 221 -7.26 9.25 18.69
N LYS A 222 -7.99 8.76 19.70
CA LYS A 222 -7.50 7.70 20.61
C LYS A 222 -7.53 6.30 19.98
N GLY A 223 -8.35 6.11 18.95
CA GLY A 223 -8.53 4.82 18.28
C GLY A 223 -7.38 4.37 17.35
N GLY A 224 -6.27 5.12 17.29
CA GLY A 224 -5.03 4.70 16.59
C GLY A 224 -5.05 4.84 15.06
N THR A 225 -6.21 4.93 14.41
CA THR A 225 -6.34 5.05 12.95
C THR A 225 -7.22 6.24 12.51
N PRO A 226 -6.85 7.48 12.88
CA PRO A 226 -7.64 8.66 12.53
C PRO A 226 -7.80 8.85 11.01
N GLY A 227 -6.85 8.39 10.20
CA GLY A 227 -6.92 8.46 8.73
C GLY A 227 -8.08 7.66 8.15
N VAL A 228 -8.38 6.49 8.70
CA VAL A 228 -9.56 5.68 8.30
C VAL A 228 -10.86 6.42 8.61
N TYR A 229 -10.95 6.98 9.80
CA TYR A 229 -12.09 7.79 10.24
C TYR A 229 -12.31 8.99 9.31
N ILE A 230 -11.26 9.78 9.05
CA ILE A 230 -11.32 10.96 8.19
C ILE A 230 -11.79 10.59 6.79
N LEU A 231 -11.20 9.56 6.19
CA LEU A 231 -11.54 9.13 4.83
C LEU A 231 -13.00 8.69 4.73
N SER A 232 -13.47 7.90 5.68
CA SER A 232 -14.84 7.39 5.74
C SER A 232 -15.85 8.51 5.97
N GLN A 233 -15.62 9.35 6.99
CA GLN A 233 -16.55 10.43 7.35
C GLN A 233 -16.56 11.55 6.31
N ALA A 234 -15.40 11.97 5.79
CA ALA A 234 -15.35 12.97 4.72
C ALA A 234 -16.10 12.51 3.47
N THR A 235 -15.98 11.21 3.12
CA THR A 235 -16.72 10.64 1.98
C THR A 235 -18.21 10.66 2.25
N GLN A 236 -18.65 10.28 3.44
CA GLN A 236 -20.07 10.30 3.82
C GLN A 236 -20.64 11.73 3.84
N GLU A 237 -19.90 12.69 4.37
CA GLU A 237 -20.34 14.08 4.48
C GLU A 237 -20.37 14.84 3.13
N ILE A 238 -19.49 14.45 2.19
CA ILE A 238 -19.38 15.11 0.89
C ILE A 238 -20.32 14.48 -0.14
N PHE A 239 -20.44 13.16 -0.14
CA PHE A 239 -21.16 12.43 -1.19
C PHE A 239 -22.38 11.65 -0.67
N GLY A 240 -22.58 11.57 0.67
CA GLY A 240 -23.64 10.80 1.29
C GLY A 240 -23.31 9.32 1.52
N SER A 241 -24.24 8.60 2.15
CA SER A 241 -24.05 7.20 2.58
C SER A 241 -23.82 6.22 1.42
N THR A 242 -24.41 6.45 0.26
CA THR A 242 -24.21 5.61 -0.94
C THR A 242 -22.75 5.65 -1.40
N ALA A 243 -22.12 6.83 -1.33
CA ALA A 243 -20.71 6.97 -1.72
C ALA A 243 -19.76 6.33 -0.70
N GLN A 244 -20.14 6.29 0.57
CA GLN A 244 -19.39 5.53 1.58
C GLN A 244 -19.37 4.04 1.26
N LEU A 245 -20.49 3.46 0.85
CA LEU A 245 -20.54 2.06 0.42
C LEU A 245 -19.65 1.84 -0.84
N PHE A 246 -19.70 2.76 -1.79
CA PHE A 246 -18.85 2.72 -2.97
C PHE A 246 -17.36 2.78 -2.59
N LEU A 247 -16.95 3.69 -1.69
CA LEU A 247 -15.60 3.76 -1.15
C LEU A 247 -15.18 2.43 -0.51
N ALA A 248 -16.06 1.86 0.32
CA ALA A 248 -15.82 0.59 0.99
C ALA A 248 -15.50 -0.54 0.00
N VAL A 249 -16.32 -0.67 -1.06
CA VAL A 249 -16.09 -1.67 -2.12
C VAL A 249 -14.78 -1.39 -2.84
N MET A 250 -14.51 -0.14 -3.22
CA MET A 250 -13.30 0.25 -3.94
C MET A 250 -12.04 -0.03 -3.13
N VAL A 251 -12.01 0.36 -1.85
CA VAL A 251 -10.88 0.10 -0.96
C VAL A 251 -10.68 -1.41 -0.78
N THR A 252 -11.77 -2.16 -0.53
CA THR A 252 -11.68 -3.61 -0.34
C THR A 252 -11.08 -4.30 -1.56
N VAL A 253 -11.55 -3.98 -2.77
CA VAL A 253 -11.04 -4.61 -4.00
C VAL A 253 -9.60 -4.18 -4.31
N THR A 254 -9.25 -2.91 -4.07
CA THR A 254 -7.88 -2.42 -4.28
C THR A 254 -6.91 -3.09 -3.29
N CYS A 255 -7.27 -3.17 -2.02
CA CYS A 255 -6.49 -3.90 -1.02
C CYS A 255 -6.37 -5.39 -1.36
N PHE A 256 -7.45 -6.00 -1.84
CA PHE A 256 -7.48 -7.41 -2.22
C PHE A 256 -6.53 -7.70 -3.40
N THR A 257 -6.54 -6.89 -4.45
CA THR A 257 -5.63 -7.05 -5.59
C THR A 257 -4.16 -6.87 -5.16
N THR A 258 -3.90 -5.93 -4.26
CA THR A 258 -2.57 -5.73 -3.67
C THR A 258 -2.13 -6.95 -2.85
N THR A 259 -2.99 -7.48 -1.99
CA THR A 259 -2.71 -8.69 -1.20
C THR A 259 -2.34 -9.86 -2.09
N VAL A 260 -3.13 -10.14 -3.13
CA VAL A 260 -2.83 -11.22 -4.08
C VAL A 260 -1.50 -11.00 -4.78
N GLY A 261 -1.24 -9.78 -5.26
CA GLY A 261 0.04 -9.44 -5.89
C GLY A 261 1.24 -9.64 -4.95
N LEU A 262 1.10 -9.28 -3.67
CA LEU A 262 2.16 -9.47 -2.68
C LEU A 262 2.37 -10.96 -2.30
N ILE A 263 1.30 -11.74 -2.17
CA ILE A 263 1.43 -13.20 -1.96
C ILE A 263 2.18 -13.83 -3.13
N VAL A 264 1.77 -13.51 -4.37
CA VAL A 264 2.39 -14.05 -5.59
C VAL A 264 3.86 -13.66 -5.67
N SER A 265 4.17 -12.37 -5.60
CA SER A 265 5.55 -11.87 -5.76
C SER A 265 6.49 -12.41 -4.66
N THR A 266 6.00 -12.49 -3.42
CA THR A 266 6.79 -13.03 -2.32
C THR A 266 7.02 -14.53 -2.50
N ALA A 267 5.98 -15.30 -2.84
CA ALA A 267 6.09 -16.74 -3.06
C ALA A 267 6.98 -17.08 -4.27
N GLU A 268 6.91 -16.31 -5.35
CA GLU A 268 7.79 -16.44 -6.52
C GLU A 268 9.24 -16.16 -6.18
N PHE A 269 9.53 -15.11 -5.41
CA PHE A 269 10.88 -14.80 -4.97
C PHE A 269 11.49 -15.96 -4.18
N PHE A 270 10.79 -16.46 -3.17
CA PHE A 270 11.30 -17.55 -2.33
C PHE A 270 11.40 -18.88 -3.10
N ASN A 271 10.43 -19.21 -3.95
CA ASN A 271 10.49 -20.41 -4.78
C ASN A 271 11.65 -20.33 -5.80
N GLY A 272 11.88 -19.17 -6.40
CA GLY A 272 13.02 -18.97 -7.30
C GLY A 272 14.38 -19.05 -6.60
N ARG A 273 14.43 -18.69 -5.31
CA ARG A 273 15.68 -18.74 -4.52
C ARG A 273 15.92 -20.09 -3.85
N PHE A 274 14.86 -20.73 -3.39
CA PHE A 274 14.89 -22.02 -2.68
C PHE A 274 13.90 -23.00 -3.35
N PRO A 275 14.26 -23.54 -4.51
CA PRO A 275 13.36 -24.35 -5.35
C PRO A 275 13.00 -25.71 -4.73
N GLN A 276 13.64 -26.10 -3.63
CA GLN A 276 13.31 -27.32 -2.88
C GLN A 276 11.89 -27.26 -2.28
N ILE A 277 11.39 -26.05 -2.03
CA ILE A 277 10.04 -25.83 -1.50
C ILE A 277 9.18 -25.31 -2.64
N SER A 278 8.02 -25.93 -2.84
CA SER A 278 7.14 -25.55 -3.94
C SER A 278 6.48 -24.18 -3.72
N TYR A 279 6.14 -23.52 -4.83
CA TYR A 279 5.40 -22.26 -4.81
C TYR A 279 4.13 -22.32 -3.92
N LYS A 280 3.38 -23.43 -4.01
CA LYS A 280 2.16 -23.62 -3.21
C LYS A 280 2.43 -23.57 -1.71
N VAL A 281 3.51 -24.18 -1.25
CA VAL A 281 3.87 -24.18 0.18
C VAL A 281 4.19 -22.77 0.65
N TYR A 282 4.97 -22.00 -0.13
CA TYR A 282 5.25 -20.60 0.18
C TYR A 282 3.98 -19.76 0.20
N ALA A 283 3.15 -19.84 -0.83
CA ALA A 283 1.88 -19.11 -0.89
C ALA A 283 0.97 -19.45 0.28
N THR A 284 0.87 -20.75 0.68
CA THR A 284 0.10 -21.16 1.85
C THR A 284 0.66 -20.59 3.13
N ALA A 285 1.98 -20.71 3.35
CA ALA A 285 2.62 -20.23 4.57
C ALA A 285 2.44 -18.70 4.73
N PHE A 286 2.69 -17.94 3.66
CA PHE A 286 2.58 -16.48 3.69
C PHE A 286 1.14 -15.99 3.86
N THR A 287 0.18 -16.70 3.27
CA THR A 287 -1.25 -16.42 3.48
C THR A 287 -1.66 -16.68 4.94
N LEU A 288 -1.25 -17.81 5.52
CA LEU A 288 -1.58 -18.15 6.91
C LEU A 288 -0.93 -17.21 7.91
N ILE A 289 0.34 -16.83 7.70
CA ILE A 289 1.03 -15.85 8.55
C ILE A 289 0.33 -14.49 8.46
N GLY A 290 0.06 -14.02 7.24
CA GLY A 290 -0.67 -12.77 7.02
C GLY A 290 -2.06 -12.77 7.65
N PHE A 291 -2.81 -13.87 7.54
CA PHE A 291 -4.09 -14.06 8.21
C PHE A 291 -3.98 -13.99 9.74
N ALA A 292 -3.02 -14.71 10.33
CA ALA A 292 -2.82 -14.69 11.77
C ALA A 292 -2.50 -13.27 12.29
N ILE A 293 -1.60 -12.56 11.61
CA ILE A 293 -1.22 -11.19 11.98
C ILE A 293 -2.37 -10.19 11.75
N ALA A 294 -3.16 -10.35 10.68
CA ALA A 294 -4.31 -9.48 10.42
C ALA A 294 -5.33 -9.49 11.57
N ASN A 295 -5.48 -10.61 12.26
CA ASN A 295 -6.39 -10.74 13.41
C ASN A 295 -5.88 -10.05 14.70
N LEU A 296 -4.68 -9.46 14.68
CA LEU A 296 -4.22 -8.57 15.75
C LEU A 296 -4.82 -7.15 15.63
N GLY A 297 -5.42 -6.82 14.49
CA GLY A 297 -5.98 -5.51 14.20
C GLY A 297 -4.98 -4.52 13.60
N LEU A 298 -5.51 -3.47 12.93
CA LEU A 298 -4.71 -2.52 12.17
C LEU A 298 -3.71 -1.73 13.05
N ASP A 299 -4.16 -1.30 14.23
CA ASP A 299 -3.32 -0.52 15.16
C ASP A 299 -2.11 -1.30 15.64
N ALA A 300 -2.30 -2.59 15.99
CA ALA A 300 -1.21 -3.45 16.41
C ALA A 300 -0.18 -3.64 15.27
N ILE A 301 -0.66 -3.88 14.05
CA ILE A 301 0.20 -4.05 12.88
C ILE A 301 1.05 -2.80 12.65
N ILE A 302 0.45 -1.61 12.66
CA ILE A 302 1.16 -0.34 12.49
C ILE A 302 2.20 -0.17 13.61
N LYS A 303 1.79 -0.36 14.87
CA LYS A 303 2.66 -0.19 16.03
C LYS A 303 3.89 -1.09 16.00
N TYR A 304 3.74 -2.34 15.58
CA TYR A 304 4.86 -3.30 15.54
C TYR A 304 5.67 -3.23 14.25
N SER A 305 5.12 -2.70 13.15
CA SER A 305 5.88 -2.53 11.91
C SER A 305 6.91 -1.40 11.98
N VAL A 306 6.57 -0.28 12.62
CA VAL A 306 7.41 0.93 12.68
C VAL A 306 8.82 0.67 13.24
N PRO A 307 9.03 -0.06 14.36
CA PRO A 307 10.37 -0.30 14.90
C PRO A 307 11.22 -1.26 14.06
N VAL A 308 10.61 -2.03 13.14
CA VAL A 308 11.29 -3.07 12.36
C VAL A 308 11.66 -2.56 10.96
N LEU A 309 10.91 -1.59 10.46
CA LEU A 309 11.10 -0.95 9.15
C LEU A 309 12.07 0.20 9.21
#